data_22d235ea1897dce411410de8db709c79
#
_entry.id   22d235ea1897dce411410de8db709c79
#
_cell.length_a   1.000
_cell.length_b   1.000
_cell.length_c   1.000
_cell.angle_alpha   90.00
_cell.angle_beta   90.00
_cell.angle_gamma   90.00
#
_symmetry.space_group_name_H-M   'P 1'
#
loop_
_entity.id
_entity.type
_entity.pdbx_description
1 polymer ?
#
loop_
_entity_poly.entity_id
_entity_poly.type
_entity_poly.pdbx_seq_one_letter_code
_entity_poly.pdbx_strand_id
1 'polypeptide(L)'
;MTVSTTAVVVCGFDALLPERGVAALIGDRQIALFRTYDGQVFALSNTDPVSGANVMSRGIVGNRGDVPTVASPMFKQVYDLRTGVCLDDPSLVLTVYPVRVTDGQVIVGD
;
A
#
# COMPACT_ATOMS: atom_id res chain seq x y z
N MET A 1 -10.01 5.18 3.70
CA MET A 1 -10.21 6.60 3.34
C MET A 1 -9.11 7.04 2.38
N THR A 2 -9.46 7.79 1.36
CA THR A 2 -8.48 8.29 0.39
C THR A 2 -8.08 9.71 0.78
N VAL A 3 -6.78 9.99 0.74
CA VAL A 3 -6.25 11.31 1.07
C VAL A 3 -5.65 11.93 -0.19
N SER A 4 -6.10 13.14 -0.52
CA SER A 4 -5.50 13.91 -1.60
C SER A 4 -4.13 14.44 -1.18
N THR A 5 -3.17 14.36 -2.09
CA THR A 5 -1.83 14.92 -1.89
C THR A 5 -1.28 15.36 -3.24
N THR A 6 -0.34 16.27 -3.21
CA THR A 6 0.34 16.69 -4.43
C THR A 6 1.03 15.49 -5.08
N ALA A 7 0.86 15.33 -6.38
CA ALA A 7 1.44 14.21 -7.12
C ALA A 7 2.96 14.26 -7.08
N VAL A 8 3.56 13.14 -6.69
CA VAL A 8 5.01 13.00 -6.55
C VAL A 8 5.46 11.74 -7.28
N VAL A 9 6.47 11.86 -8.13
CA VAL A 9 7.14 10.70 -8.72
C VAL A 9 7.99 10.06 -7.63
N VAL A 10 7.68 8.81 -7.30
CA VAL A 10 8.35 8.12 -6.19
C VAL A 10 9.49 7.25 -6.71
N CYS A 11 9.25 6.49 -7.76
CA CYS A 11 10.25 5.56 -8.31
C CYS A 11 9.82 5.12 -9.71
N GLY A 12 10.71 4.41 -10.40
CA GLY A 12 10.34 3.70 -11.61
C GLY A 12 9.53 2.45 -11.28
N PHE A 13 8.63 2.07 -12.16
CA PHE A 13 7.81 0.88 -11.97
C PHE A 13 8.68 -0.38 -11.80
N ASP A 14 9.78 -0.46 -12.56
CA ASP A 14 10.68 -1.62 -12.49
C ASP A 14 11.47 -1.71 -11.19
N ALA A 15 11.48 -0.64 -10.37
CA ALA A 15 12.06 -0.68 -9.05
C ALA A 15 11.19 -1.42 -8.03
N LEU A 16 9.90 -1.62 -8.35
CA LEU A 16 8.99 -2.38 -7.51
C LEU A 16 9.02 -3.85 -7.91
N LEU A 17 9.37 -4.72 -6.99
CA LEU A 17 9.37 -6.16 -7.24
C LEU A 17 7.94 -6.70 -7.06
N PRO A 18 7.51 -7.67 -7.91
CA PRO A 18 6.18 -8.28 -7.75
C PRO A 18 5.99 -8.89 -6.37
N GLU A 19 4.80 -8.67 -5.81
CA GLU A 19 4.39 -9.18 -4.51
C GLU A 19 5.25 -8.69 -3.34
N ARG A 20 5.86 -7.51 -3.51
CA ARG A 20 6.71 -6.89 -2.50
C ARG A 20 6.24 -5.48 -2.19
N GLY A 21 6.53 -5.04 -0.98
CA GLY A 21 6.27 -3.69 -0.53
C GLY A 21 7.55 -2.87 -0.41
N VAL A 22 7.41 -1.57 -0.60
CA VAL A 22 8.49 -0.59 -0.45
C VAL A 22 7.95 0.56 0.38
N ALA A 23 8.73 1.03 1.34
CA ALA A 23 8.37 2.20 2.12
C ALA A 23 8.85 3.47 1.41
N ALA A 24 8.01 4.50 1.42
CA ALA A 24 8.36 5.81 0.90
C ALA A 24 7.92 6.88 1.90
N LEU A 25 8.76 7.90 2.05
CA LEU A 25 8.41 9.06 2.87
C LEU A 25 8.08 10.22 1.92
N ILE A 26 6.82 10.66 1.93
CA ILE A 26 6.36 11.76 1.09
C ILE A 26 5.89 12.87 2.02
N GLY A 27 6.68 13.96 2.10
CA GLY A 27 6.48 14.95 3.14
C GLY A 27 6.71 14.30 4.50
N ASP A 28 5.73 14.34 5.38
CA ASP A 28 5.76 13.68 6.69
C ASP A 28 4.95 12.37 6.71
N ARG A 29 4.54 11.88 5.55
CA ARG A 29 3.67 10.71 5.44
C ARG A 29 4.49 9.46 5.14
N GLN A 30 4.29 8.43 5.96
CA GLN A 30 4.84 7.10 5.77
C GLN A 30 3.92 6.31 4.85
N ILE A 31 4.37 6.01 3.63
CA ILE A 31 3.57 5.35 2.61
C ILE A 31 4.21 4.02 2.23
N ALA A 32 3.39 2.99 2.14
CA ALA A 32 3.79 1.68 1.64
C ALA A 32 3.28 1.52 0.20
N LEU A 33 4.17 1.16 -0.71
CA LEU A 33 3.84 0.88 -2.09
C LEU A 33 3.92 -0.63 -2.31
N PHE A 34 2.90 -1.21 -2.95
CA PHE A 34 2.84 -2.63 -3.24
C PHE A 34 2.61 -2.85 -4.72
N ARG A 35 3.34 -3.80 -5.29
CA ARG A 35 3.12 -4.26 -6.66
C ARG A 35 2.62 -5.71 -6.61
N THR A 36 1.44 -5.94 -7.20
CA THR A 36 0.87 -7.29 -7.27
C THR A 36 1.50 -8.08 -8.42
N TYR A 37 1.25 -9.40 -8.45
CA TYR A 37 1.82 -10.26 -9.48
C TYR A 37 1.36 -9.89 -10.90
N ASP A 38 0.16 -9.29 -11.02
CA ASP A 38 -0.41 -8.88 -12.30
C ASP A 38 -0.05 -7.42 -12.67
N GLY A 39 0.86 -6.80 -11.93
CA GLY A 39 1.38 -5.47 -12.28
C GLY A 39 0.57 -4.30 -11.77
N GLN A 40 -0.40 -4.51 -10.89
CA GLN A 40 -1.10 -3.41 -10.25
C GLN A 40 -0.23 -2.82 -9.14
N VAL A 41 -0.37 -1.51 -8.92
CA VAL A 41 0.36 -0.80 -7.87
C VAL A 41 -0.64 -0.15 -6.93
N PHE A 42 -0.40 -0.29 -5.63
CA PHE A 42 -1.24 0.29 -4.58
C PHE A 42 -0.37 1.05 -3.60
N ALA A 43 -0.91 2.17 -3.09
CA ALA A 43 -0.23 3.01 -2.10
C ALA A 43 -1.15 3.16 -0.88
N LEU A 44 -0.65 2.74 0.27
CA LEU A 44 -1.39 2.79 1.53
C LEU A 44 -0.49 3.32 2.63
N SER A 45 -1.08 3.64 3.78
CA SER A 45 -0.30 4.00 4.96
C SER A 45 0.66 2.87 5.33
N ASN A 46 1.90 3.22 5.62
CA ASN A 46 2.88 2.26 6.14
C ASN A 46 2.69 1.99 7.63
N THR A 47 1.82 2.76 8.29
CA THR A 47 1.58 2.62 9.73
C THR A 47 0.50 1.57 9.98
N ASP A 48 0.88 0.50 10.69
CA ASP A 48 -0.06 -0.52 11.13
C ASP A 48 -1.04 0.11 12.13
N PRO A 49 -2.37 0.07 11.87
CA PRO A 49 -3.32 0.74 12.76
C PRO A 49 -3.49 0.07 14.12
N VAL A 50 -3.04 -1.16 14.28
CA VAL A 50 -3.11 -1.88 15.57
C VAL A 50 -1.90 -1.55 16.44
N SER A 51 -0.69 -1.66 15.87
CA SER A 51 0.55 -1.47 16.62
C SER A 51 1.07 -0.05 16.60
N GLY A 52 0.70 0.76 15.61
CA GLY A 52 1.28 2.08 15.37
C GLY A 52 2.67 2.05 14.75
N ALA A 53 3.20 0.87 14.45
CA ALA A 53 4.53 0.74 13.85
C ALA A 53 4.48 0.95 12.33
N ASN A 54 5.54 1.51 11.77
CA ASN A 54 5.65 1.77 10.33
C ASN A 54 6.22 0.55 9.61
N VAL A 55 5.42 -0.51 9.50
CA VAL A 55 5.88 -1.83 9.06
C VAL A 55 5.06 -2.44 7.93
N MET A 56 4.02 -1.77 7.44
CA MET A 56 3.13 -2.38 6.45
C MET A 56 3.85 -2.73 5.14
N SER A 57 4.90 -1.99 4.76
CA SER A 57 5.70 -2.31 3.58
C SER A 57 6.41 -3.67 3.69
N ARG A 58 6.56 -4.20 4.89
CA ARG A 58 7.14 -5.53 5.14
C ARG A 58 6.07 -6.63 5.19
N GLY A 59 4.81 -6.29 4.97
CA GLY A 59 3.72 -7.23 4.97
C GLY A 59 3.77 -8.20 3.79
N ILE A 60 2.97 -9.24 3.90
CA ILE A 60 2.91 -10.28 2.86
C ILE A 60 1.76 -9.95 1.91
N VAL A 61 2.11 -9.71 0.64
CA VAL A 61 1.15 -9.48 -0.43
C VAL A 61 0.58 -10.82 -0.88
N GLY A 62 -0.73 -10.87 -1.05
CA GLY A 62 -1.41 -12.07 -1.51
C GLY A 62 -2.78 -11.75 -2.06
N ASN A 63 -3.64 -12.76 -2.13
CA ASN A 63 -5.02 -12.63 -2.59
C ASN A 63 -5.94 -13.41 -1.67
N ARG A 64 -7.14 -12.85 -1.46
CA ARG A 64 -8.25 -13.62 -0.88
C ARG A 64 -9.36 -13.64 -1.94
N GLY A 65 -9.45 -14.74 -2.69
CA GLY A 65 -10.25 -14.77 -3.90
C GLY A 65 -9.68 -13.81 -4.94
N ASP A 66 -10.51 -12.89 -5.43
CA ASP A 66 -10.10 -11.88 -6.41
C ASP A 66 -9.59 -10.58 -5.74
N VAL A 67 -9.55 -10.54 -4.42
CA VAL A 67 -9.17 -9.35 -3.68
C VAL A 67 -7.66 -9.35 -3.42
N PRO A 68 -6.91 -8.37 -3.96
CA PRO A 68 -5.50 -8.24 -3.62
C PRO A 68 -5.38 -7.77 -2.17
N THR A 69 -4.46 -8.38 -1.42
CA THR A 69 -4.34 -8.16 0.02
C THR A 69 -2.90 -7.93 0.45
N VAL A 70 -2.76 -7.34 1.63
CA VAL A 70 -1.50 -7.34 2.38
C VAL A 70 -1.79 -7.75 3.82
N ALA A 71 -0.99 -8.66 4.36
CA ALA A 71 -1.08 -9.07 5.74
C ALA A 71 -0.03 -8.33 6.56
N SER A 72 -0.43 -7.71 7.67
CA SER A 72 0.49 -7.03 8.56
C SER A 72 1.49 -8.01 9.17
N PRO A 73 2.79 -7.66 9.22
CA PRO A 73 3.79 -8.53 9.84
C PRO A 73 3.66 -8.59 11.37
N MET A 74 2.95 -7.64 11.98
CA MET A 74 2.86 -7.56 13.44
C MET A 74 1.79 -8.51 14.00
N PHE A 75 0.56 -8.38 13.53
CA PHE A 75 -0.57 -9.14 14.06
C PHE A 75 -1.30 -9.93 12.98
N LYS A 76 -0.78 -9.92 11.76
CA LYS A 76 -1.27 -10.70 10.63
C LYS A 76 -2.70 -10.39 10.19
N GLN A 77 -3.24 -9.21 10.54
CA GLN A 77 -4.48 -8.75 9.96
C GLN A 77 -4.30 -8.56 8.46
N VAL A 78 -5.33 -8.92 7.69
CA VAL A 78 -5.31 -8.89 6.22
C VAL A 78 -6.15 -7.71 5.75
N TYR A 79 -5.52 -6.84 4.96
CA TYR A 79 -6.16 -5.62 4.44
C TYR A 79 -6.35 -5.72 2.93
N ASP A 80 -7.50 -5.23 2.46
CA ASP A 80 -7.77 -5.06 1.03
C ASP A 80 -6.89 -3.92 0.51
N LEU A 81 -6.03 -4.21 -0.46
CA LEU A 81 -5.13 -3.20 -1.03
C LEU A 81 -5.88 -2.09 -1.76
N ARG A 82 -7.10 -2.35 -2.24
CA ARG A 82 -7.90 -1.38 -2.99
C ARG A 82 -8.58 -0.37 -2.09
N THR A 83 -9.01 -0.78 -0.91
CA THR A 83 -9.84 0.03 -0.02
C THR A 83 -9.14 0.36 1.30
N GLY A 84 -8.13 -0.40 1.69
CA GLY A 84 -7.47 -0.27 2.99
C GLY A 84 -8.22 -0.93 4.14
N VAL A 85 -9.40 -1.49 3.90
CA VAL A 85 -10.23 -2.07 4.96
C VAL A 85 -9.72 -3.46 5.33
N CYS A 86 -9.58 -3.72 6.63
CA CYS A 86 -9.25 -5.07 7.11
C CYS A 86 -10.40 -6.02 6.83
N LEU A 87 -10.09 -7.15 6.18
CA LEU A 87 -11.13 -8.11 5.77
C LEU A 87 -11.73 -8.86 6.95
N ASP A 88 -10.98 -9.00 8.04
CA ASP A 88 -11.43 -9.72 9.23
C ASP A 88 -11.99 -8.80 10.31
N ASP A 89 -11.72 -7.48 10.20
CA ASP A 89 -12.21 -6.47 11.16
C ASP A 89 -12.37 -5.13 10.44
N PRO A 90 -13.58 -4.82 9.94
CA PRO A 90 -13.81 -3.59 9.17
C PRO A 90 -13.60 -2.29 9.95
N SER A 91 -13.44 -2.34 11.27
CA SER A 91 -13.10 -1.16 12.06
C SER A 91 -11.66 -0.71 11.87
N LEU A 92 -10.79 -1.60 11.38
CA LEU A 92 -9.39 -1.31 11.09
C LEU A 92 -9.27 -0.92 9.62
N VAL A 93 -8.76 0.28 9.37
CA VAL A 93 -8.62 0.82 8.01
C VAL A 93 -7.26 1.47 7.85
N LEU A 94 -6.56 1.09 6.78
CA LEU A 94 -5.37 1.79 6.31
C LEU A 94 -5.80 2.92 5.38
N THR A 95 -5.18 4.09 5.53
CA THR A 95 -5.38 5.18 4.58
C THR A 95 -4.86 4.76 3.21
N VAL A 96 -5.64 5.01 2.16
CA VAL A 96 -5.30 4.70 0.78
C VAL A 96 -4.96 6.01 0.06
N TYR A 97 -3.88 6.00 -0.71
CA TYR A 97 -3.43 7.15 -1.48
C TYR A 97 -3.63 6.88 -2.97
N PRO A 98 -4.01 7.90 -3.76
CA PRO A 98 -4.05 7.76 -5.21
C PRO A 98 -2.68 7.40 -5.75
N VAL A 99 -2.63 6.46 -6.67
CA VAL A 99 -1.38 6.06 -7.31
C VAL A 99 -1.65 5.69 -8.77
N ARG A 100 -0.73 6.07 -9.65
CA ARG A 100 -0.79 5.70 -11.06
C ARG A 100 0.60 5.43 -11.59
N VAL A 101 0.67 4.70 -12.69
CA VAL A 101 1.91 4.45 -13.42
C VAL A 101 1.79 5.15 -14.77
N THR A 102 2.71 6.06 -15.05
CA THR A 102 2.74 6.83 -16.29
C THR A 102 4.18 6.85 -16.81
N ASP A 103 4.36 6.45 -18.06
CA ASP A 103 5.69 6.41 -18.72
C ASP A 103 6.72 5.63 -17.90
N GLY A 104 6.29 4.53 -17.28
CA GLY A 104 7.15 3.67 -16.46
C GLY A 104 7.48 4.24 -15.09
N GLN A 105 6.82 5.33 -14.67
CA GLN A 105 7.06 5.96 -13.37
C GLN A 105 5.86 5.79 -12.45
N VAL A 106 6.11 5.51 -11.19
CA VAL A 106 5.09 5.40 -10.15
C VAL A 106 4.88 6.78 -9.53
N ILE A 107 3.65 7.27 -9.63
CA ILE A 107 3.27 8.60 -9.17
C ILE A 107 2.21 8.45 -8.09
N VAL A 108 2.49 8.98 -6.90
CA VAL A 108 1.56 8.96 -5.76
C VAL A 108 0.98 10.36 -5.58
N GLY A 109 -0.33 10.41 -5.42
CA GLY A 109 -1.07 11.65 -5.23
C GLY A 109 -1.91 12.03 -6.44
N ASP A 110 -2.58 13.14 -6.34
CA ASP A 110 -3.48 13.64 -7.39
C ASP A 110 -2.75 14.39 -8.50
#